data_c989c0430e0e7dc8e44384b970b48b39
#
_entry.id   c989c0430e0e7dc8e44384b970b48b39
#
_cell.length_a   1.000
_cell.length_b   1.000
_cell.length_c   1.000
_cell.angle_alpha   90.00
_cell.angle_beta   90.00
_cell.angle_gamma   90.00
#
_symmetry.space_group_name_H-M   'P 1'
#
loop_
_entity.id
_entity.type
_entity.pdbx_description
1 polymer ?
#
loop_
_entity_poly.entity_id
_entity_poly.type
_entity_poly.pdbx_seq_one_letter_code
_entity_poly.pdbx_strand_id
1 'polypeptide(L)'
;MKKSSSSNHKKAHKTQVFIFVSFLYLLCPFVVRAQSTDVLQAFEQVAAQIRSDRLVEAEKELNRVLTLQPDLPVALNLMGTLRAKQGRLVEAESLFLRAVQGDKNFSGARLNLVYLYLLKRAPDKAIAQLNEVIALEPENLQAKVLLGDAYLAKNDLPKAEENYLAALDNKLDNASALFGLAQISRVKGEQREVAIYLNRVGTLIGDSTSTDFLYKFALEAMQVGLFDEAKSALERAVALKPKEPSYLLALGIVWLRKTNLFEAEKIFRRVLVMEPNNAQAQLHLGYALLNQKKYAEARTWLEKSARTSAPIPEVFYYLGLVAQEQNDDAGAIVLFEKAVRQLPSYPHARIALGSSYMKLKNYVRARQELETAVKLDPNEPTAHYNLALLYARIKEPERAKEELRIIDQLKAKGSNTGNGVVVLPPKSNP
;
A
#
# COMPACT_ATOMS: atom_id res chain seq x y z
N MET A 1 -2.24 -2.24 30.64
CA MET A 1 -2.28 -1.82 29.23
C MET A 1 -0.94 -2.12 28.54
N LYS A 2 -0.58 -3.38 28.23
CA LYS A 2 0.67 -3.77 27.52
C LYS A 2 0.52 -5.12 26.81
N LYS A 3 -0.53 -5.33 26.00
CA LYS A 3 -0.69 -6.58 25.20
C LYS A 3 -1.17 -6.40 23.76
N SER A 4 -1.43 -5.19 23.27
CA SER A 4 -1.93 -4.96 21.90
C SER A 4 -0.85 -4.65 20.83
N SER A 5 0.37 -4.23 21.25
CA SER A 5 1.44 -3.90 20.27
C SER A 5 2.17 -5.13 19.71
N SER A 6 2.10 -6.27 20.41
CA SER A 6 2.79 -7.53 20.00
C SER A 6 2.14 -8.24 18.81
N SER A 7 0.83 -8.05 18.60
CA SER A 7 0.09 -8.74 17.52
C SER A 7 0.34 -8.12 16.14
N ASN A 8 0.43 -6.78 16.06
CA ASN A 8 0.68 -6.09 14.78
C ASN A 8 2.13 -6.24 14.32
N HIS A 9 3.10 -6.31 15.24
CA HIS A 9 4.48 -6.60 14.88
C HIS A 9 4.67 -8.03 14.34
N LYS A 10 3.94 -9.02 14.85
CA LYS A 10 3.99 -10.40 14.33
C LYS A 10 3.35 -10.54 12.94
N LYS A 11 2.28 -9.77 12.63
CA LYS A 11 1.66 -9.76 11.28
C LYS A 11 2.58 -9.08 10.24
N ALA A 12 3.18 -7.94 10.57
CA ALA A 12 4.15 -7.27 9.70
C ALA A 12 5.39 -8.15 9.43
N HIS A 13 5.86 -8.91 10.42
CA HIS A 13 6.97 -9.85 10.25
C HIS A 13 6.65 -11.01 9.28
N LYS A 14 5.41 -11.54 9.28
CA LYS A 14 5.07 -12.64 8.36
C LYS A 14 5.04 -12.21 6.91
N THR A 15 4.58 -10.99 6.61
CA THR A 15 4.49 -10.48 5.23
C THR A 15 5.87 -10.16 4.66
N GLN A 16 6.81 -9.68 5.47
CA GLN A 16 8.17 -9.34 5.04
C GLN A 16 9.08 -10.57 4.82
N VAL A 17 8.85 -11.68 5.50
CA VAL A 17 9.66 -12.92 5.34
C VAL A 17 9.43 -13.60 3.98
N PHE A 18 8.32 -13.29 3.29
CA PHE A 18 8.01 -13.88 1.98
C PHE A 18 8.93 -13.45 0.84
N ILE A 19 9.63 -12.30 0.95
CA ILE A 19 10.59 -11.83 -0.06
C ILE A 19 11.77 -12.80 -0.21
N PHE A 20 12.15 -13.54 0.85
CA PHE A 20 13.26 -14.47 0.85
C PHE A 20 13.10 -15.71 -0.04
N VAL A 21 11.86 -16.07 -0.39
CA VAL A 21 11.60 -17.37 -1.05
C VAL A 21 11.60 -17.28 -2.56
N SER A 22 11.41 -16.11 -3.15
CA SER A 22 11.38 -15.93 -4.60
C SER A 22 12.76 -16.06 -5.27
N PHE A 23 13.86 -16.07 -4.49
CA PHE A 23 15.22 -15.99 -4.99
C PHE A 23 16.07 -17.27 -4.83
N LEU A 24 15.43 -18.40 -4.60
CA LEU A 24 16.13 -19.69 -4.56
C LEU A 24 16.69 -20.17 -5.92
N TYR A 25 16.53 -19.36 -6.99
CA TYR A 25 17.02 -19.68 -8.32
C TYR A 25 18.55 -19.50 -8.52
N LEU A 26 19.25 -18.91 -7.56
CA LEU A 26 20.69 -18.73 -7.64
C LEU A 26 21.44 -19.85 -6.88
N LEU A 27 21.26 -21.09 -7.30
CA LEU A 27 22.31 -22.09 -7.17
C LEU A 27 23.37 -21.70 -8.21
N CYS A 28 24.43 -21.04 -7.73
CA CYS A 28 25.50 -20.57 -8.59
C CYS A 28 26.05 -21.72 -9.46
N PRO A 29 26.09 -21.63 -10.80
CA PRO A 29 26.58 -22.69 -11.66
C PRO A 29 28.05 -23.04 -11.42
N PHE A 30 28.79 -22.24 -10.67
CA PHE A 30 30.20 -22.46 -10.35
C PHE A 30 30.46 -23.47 -9.22
N VAL A 31 29.54 -23.69 -8.27
CA VAL A 31 29.71 -24.67 -7.17
C VAL A 31 29.48 -26.11 -7.66
N VAL A 32 28.92 -26.28 -8.85
CA VAL A 32 28.51 -27.57 -9.43
C VAL A 32 29.71 -28.42 -9.91
N ARG A 33 30.92 -27.93 -9.91
CA ARG A 33 32.07 -28.64 -10.54
C ARG A 33 32.59 -29.88 -9.80
N ALA A 34 32.03 -30.22 -8.61
CA ALA A 34 32.49 -31.38 -7.82
C ALA A 34 31.39 -32.21 -7.13
N GLN A 35 30.09 -31.93 -7.35
CA GLN A 35 29.03 -32.71 -6.71
C GLN A 35 28.24 -33.50 -7.76
N SER A 36 27.89 -34.76 -7.42
CA SER A 36 27.07 -35.59 -8.31
C SER A 36 25.71 -34.92 -8.56
N THR A 37 25.10 -35.18 -9.74
CA THR A 37 23.74 -34.73 -10.13
C THR A 37 22.70 -34.99 -9.04
N ASP A 38 22.84 -36.07 -8.28
CA ASP A 38 21.96 -36.50 -7.21
C ASP A 38 21.97 -35.53 -6.01
N VAL A 39 23.13 -34.96 -5.66
CA VAL A 39 23.28 -33.99 -4.55
C VAL A 39 22.65 -32.64 -4.93
N LEU A 40 22.83 -32.22 -6.17
CA LEU A 40 22.21 -30.99 -6.66
C LEU A 40 20.68 -31.12 -6.64
N GLN A 41 20.14 -32.22 -7.13
CA GLN A 41 18.71 -32.51 -7.14
C GLN A 41 18.13 -32.59 -5.72
N ALA A 42 18.87 -33.13 -4.75
CA ALA A 42 18.45 -33.14 -3.35
C ALA A 42 18.33 -31.73 -2.76
N PHE A 43 19.25 -30.81 -3.04
CA PHE A 43 19.16 -29.42 -2.60
C PHE A 43 18.03 -28.65 -3.28
N GLU A 44 17.76 -28.88 -4.57
CA GLU A 44 16.61 -28.32 -5.26
C GLU A 44 15.30 -28.79 -4.64
N GLN A 45 15.22 -30.06 -4.24
CA GLN A 45 14.05 -30.61 -3.53
C GLN A 45 13.87 -29.96 -2.16
N VAL A 46 14.92 -29.76 -1.39
CA VAL A 46 14.88 -29.04 -0.10
C VAL A 46 14.45 -27.60 -0.32
N ALA A 47 14.98 -26.92 -1.33
CA ALA A 47 14.59 -25.58 -1.70
C ALA A 47 13.09 -25.50 -2.07
N ALA A 48 12.57 -26.50 -2.80
CA ALA A 48 11.15 -26.60 -3.13
C ALA A 48 10.27 -26.84 -1.88
N GLN A 49 10.75 -27.66 -0.92
CA GLN A 49 10.07 -27.86 0.37
C GLN A 49 9.98 -26.55 1.17
N ILE A 50 11.07 -25.78 1.24
CA ILE A 50 11.10 -24.47 1.89
C ILE A 50 10.10 -23.50 1.20
N ARG A 51 10.06 -23.48 -0.14
CA ARG A 51 9.09 -22.66 -0.89
C ARG A 51 7.63 -23.03 -0.58
N SER A 52 7.33 -24.31 -0.52
CA SER A 52 5.98 -24.84 -0.27
C SER A 52 5.60 -24.91 1.21
N ASP A 53 6.38 -24.29 2.10
CA ASP A 53 6.15 -24.22 3.56
C ASP A 53 6.25 -25.57 4.30
N ARG A 54 6.85 -26.59 3.67
CA ARG A 54 7.16 -27.88 4.31
C ARG A 54 8.48 -27.79 5.08
N LEU A 55 8.48 -26.93 6.13
CA LEU A 55 9.72 -26.54 6.82
C LEU A 55 10.30 -27.67 7.68
N VAL A 56 9.47 -28.57 8.21
CA VAL A 56 9.91 -29.68 9.09
C VAL A 56 10.72 -30.69 8.28
N GLU A 57 10.21 -31.07 7.11
CA GLU A 57 10.89 -32.00 6.20
C GLU A 57 12.21 -31.43 5.70
N ALA A 58 12.21 -30.17 5.26
CA ALA A 58 13.41 -29.46 4.83
C ALA A 58 14.46 -29.36 5.94
N GLU A 59 14.04 -29.09 7.19
CA GLU A 59 14.93 -29.01 8.33
C GLU A 59 15.60 -30.35 8.64
N LYS A 60 14.83 -31.44 8.58
CA LYS A 60 15.34 -32.81 8.81
C LYS A 60 16.45 -33.17 7.81
N GLU A 61 16.20 -32.93 6.52
CA GLU A 61 17.19 -33.23 5.48
C GLU A 61 18.44 -32.35 5.61
N LEU A 62 18.27 -31.05 5.87
CA LEU A 62 19.40 -30.14 6.08
C LEU A 62 20.25 -30.50 7.30
N ASN A 63 19.61 -30.90 8.41
CA ASN A 63 20.33 -31.36 9.60
C ASN A 63 21.15 -32.62 9.31
N ARG A 64 20.59 -33.58 8.53
CA ARG A 64 21.34 -34.78 8.12
C ARG A 64 22.58 -34.41 7.32
N VAL A 65 22.45 -33.49 6.35
CA VAL A 65 23.60 -33.03 5.55
C VAL A 65 24.62 -32.30 6.41
N LEU A 66 24.21 -31.39 7.28
CA LEU A 66 25.09 -30.59 8.14
C LEU A 66 25.75 -31.42 9.26
N THR A 67 25.18 -32.57 9.61
CA THR A 67 25.84 -33.52 10.51
C THR A 67 27.06 -34.18 9.83
N LEU A 68 26.97 -34.43 8.53
CA LEU A 68 28.06 -35.03 7.75
C LEU A 68 29.07 -33.98 7.26
N GLN A 69 28.61 -32.82 6.90
CA GLN A 69 29.36 -31.68 6.37
C GLN A 69 28.95 -30.39 7.04
N PRO A 70 29.45 -30.06 8.25
CA PRO A 70 28.96 -28.93 9.06
C PRO A 70 29.10 -27.55 8.41
N ASP A 71 30.04 -27.37 7.51
CA ASP A 71 30.38 -26.10 6.88
C ASP A 71 30.11 -26.08 5.38
N LEU A 72 29.23 -26.98 4.89
CA LEU A 72 28.83 -27.00 3.48
C LEU A 72 28.01 -25.72 3.14
N PRO A 73 28.54 -24.81 2.30
CA PRO A 73 27.96 -23.47 2.10
C PRO A 73 26.50 -23.50 1.62
N VAL A 74 26.20 -24.40 0.68
CA VAL A 74 24.82 -24.52 0.12
C VAL A 74 23.83 -24.96 1.19
N ALA A 75 24.20 -25.94 2.02
CA ALA A 75 23.33 -26.41 3.10
C ALA A 75 23.14 -25.35 4.19
N LEU A 76 24.21 -24.61 4.55
CA LEU A 76 24.14 -23.48 5.48
C LEU A 76 23.22 -22.37 4.95
N ASN A 77 23.33 -22.04 3.66
CA ASN A 77 22.49 -21.03 3.03
C ASN A 77 21.00 -21.44 3.03
N LEU A 78 20.69 -22.69 2.70
CA LEU A 78 19.32 -23.21 2.74
C LEU A 78 18.76 -23.26 4.18
N MET A 79 19.57 -23.66 5.15
CA MET A 79 19.19 -23.63 6.57
C MET A 79 18.96 -22.19 7.05
N GLY A 80 19.79 -21.24 6.62
CA GLY A 80 19.61 -19.81 6.88
C GLY A 80 18.27 -19.29 6.32
N THR A 81 17.94 -19.67 5.10
CA THR A 81 16.65 -19.34 4.46
C THR A 81 15.46 -19.92 5.24
N LEU A 82 15.58 -21.17 5.68
CA LEU A 82 14.57 -21.82 6.53
C LEU A 82 14.41 -21.08 7.86
N ARG A 83 15.51 -20.73 8.54
CA ARG A 83 15.45 -19.95 9.80
C ARG A 83 14.85 -18.56 9.60
N ALA A 84 15.18 -17.89 8.52
CA ALA A 84 14.57 -16.61 8.17
C ALA A 84 13.05 -16.75 7.99
N LYS A 85 12.60 -17.79 7.32
CA LYS A 85 11.18 -18.09 7.12
C LYS A 85 10.43 -18.40 8.43
N GLN A 86 11.14 -19.02 9.39
CA GLN A 86 10.64 -19.23 10.75
C GLN A 86 10.66 -17.95 11.62
N GLY A 87 11.17 -16.81 11.11
CA GLY A 87 11.34 -15.56 11.86
C GLY A 87 12.58 -15.54 12.78
N ARG A 88 13.46 -16.55 12.71
CA ARG A 88 14.68 -16.70 13.50
C ARG A 88 15.84 -15.95 12.84
N LEU A 89 15.71 -14.62 12.73
CA LEU A 89 16.57 -13.76 11.90
C LEU A 89 18.04 -13.71 12.35
N VAL A 90 18.32 -13.88 13.65
CA VAL A 90 19.69 -13.89 14.18
C VAL A 90 20.42 -15.15 13.75
N GLU A 91 19.75 -16.30 13.81
CA GLU A 91 20.31 -17.57 13.36
C GLU A 91 20.50 -17.60 11.85
N ALA A 92 19.55 -17.04 11.10
CA ALA A 92 19.66 -16.90 9.66
C ALA A 92 20.91 -16.10 9.27
N GLU A 93 21.15 -14.94 9.94
CA GLU A 93 22.36 -14.13 9.71
C GLU A 93 23.65 -14.92 9.93
N SER A 94 23.74 -15.64 11.07
CA SER A 94 24.90 -16.46 11.40
C SER A 94 25.15 -17.55 10.34
N LEU A 95 24.10 -18.23 9.88
CA LEU A 95 24.19 -19.28 8.88
C LEU A 95 24.62 -18.74 7.50
N PHE A 96 24.07 -17.60 7.08
CA PHE A 96 24.47 -16.96 5.83
C PHE A 96 25.94 -16.47 5.89
N LEU A 97 26.38 -15.90 7.02
CA LEU A 97 27.76 -15.49 7.21
C LEU A 97 28.72 -16.68 7.13
N ARG A 98 28.38 -17.81 7.76
CA ARG A 98 29.17 -19.06 7.66
C ARG A 98 29.19 -19.56 6.21
N ALA A 99 28.07 -19.50 5.48
CA ALA A 99 28.03 -19.89 4.08
C ALA A 99 28.98 -19.03 3.22
N VAL A 100 29.01 -17.71 3.42
CA VAL A 100 29.93 -16.78 2.74
C VAL A 100 31.38 -17.00 3.18
N GLN A 101 31.61 -17.38 4.43
CA GLN A 101 32.98 -17.71 4.93
C GLN A 101 33.50 -18.99 4.28
N GLY A 102 32.65 -20.00 4.10
CA GLY A 102 32.99 -21.26 3.43
C GLY A 102 33.19 -21.11 1.92
N ASP A 103 32.45 -20.21 1.29
CA ASP A 103 32.64 -19.87 -0.13
C ASP A 103 32.46 -18.34 -0.31
N LYS A 104 33.59 -17.64 -0.46
CA LYS A 104 33.59 -16.18 -0.64
C LYS A 104 32.92 -15.70 -1.93
N ASN A 105 32.79 -16.57 -2.93
CA ASN A 105 32.18 -16.26 -4.22
C ASN A 105 30.71 -16.64 -4.25
N PHE A 106 30.12 -17.07 -3.13
CA PHE A 106 28.71 -17.47 -3.08
C PHE A 106 27.77 -16.26 -3.06
N SER A 107 27.52 -15.68 -4.23
CA SER A 107 26.59 -14.53 -4.41
C SER A 107 25.21 -14.78 -3.83
N GLY A 108 24.68 -15.99 -3.92
CA GLY A 108 23.36 -16.34 -3.35
C GLY A 108 23.26 -16.13 -1.85
N ALA A 109 24.29 -16.52 -1.08
CA ALA A 109 24.33 -16.29 0.37
C ALA A 109 24.48 -14.80 0.70
N ARG A 110 25.29 -14.06 -0.08
CA ARG A 110 25.44 -12.61 0.07
C ARG A 110 24.11 -11.88 -0.21
N LEU A 111 23.37 -12.27 -1.25
CA LEU A 111 22.06 -11.70 -1.54
C LEU A 111 21.04 -11.98 -0.43
N ASN A 112 21.09 -13.17 0.18
CA ASN A 112 20.26 -13.47 1.35
C ASN A 112 20.59 -12.58 2.57
N LEU A 113 21.89 -12.30 2.80
CA LEU A 113 22.30 -11.30 3.79
C LEU A 113 21.79 -9.90 3.46
N VAL A 114 21.82 -9.50 2.18
CA VAL A 114 21.29 -8.20 1.73
C VAL A 114 19.80 -8.07 2.10
N TYR A 115 18.97 -9.06 1.74
CA TYR A 115 17.56 -9.04 2.11
C TYR A 115 17.35 -8.94 3.62
N LEU A 116 18.14 -9.71 4.38
CA LEU A 116 18.08 -9.68 5.84
C LEU A 116 18.46 -8.30 6.40
N TYR A 117 19.48 -7.66 5.85
CA TYR A 117 19.95 -6.33 6.30
C TYR A 117 18.96 -5.23 5.92
N LEU A 118 18.35 -5.29 4.74
CA LEU A 118 17.28 -4.37 4.35
C LEU A 118 16.06 -4.51 5.27
N LEU A 119 15.68 -5.75 5.61
CA LEU A 119 14.62 -6.03 6.57
C LEU A 119 14.92 -5.49 7.97
N LYS A 120 16.18 -5.57 8.39
CA LYS A 120 16.67 -5.03 9.67
C LYS A 120 16.92 -3.52 9.65
N ARG A 121 16.65 -2.84 8.54
CA ARG A 121 16.96 -1.43 8.32
C ARG A 121 18.45 -1.10 8.55
N ALA A 122 19.31 -1.97 8.06
CA ALA A 122 20.76 -1.84 8.12
C ALA A 122 21.37 -1.70 6.69
N PRO A 123 21.05 -0.61 5.95
CA PRO A 123 21.42 -0.47 4.55
C PRO A 123 22.92 -0.45 4.31
N ASP A 124 23.74 0.03 5.24
CA ASP A 124 25.20 0.02 5.06
C ASP A 124 25.76 -1.40 4.98
N LYS A 125 25.23 -2.33 5.79
CA LYS A 125 25.62 -3.74 5.71
C LYS A 125 25.14 -4.39 4.40
N ALA A 126 23.95 -4.00 3.91
CA ALA A 126 23.44 -4.46 2.63
C ALA A 126 24.33 -3.98 1.48
N ILE A 127 24.70 -2.69 1.45
CA ILE A 127 25.59 -2.10 0.45
C ILE A 127 26.94 -2.82 0.41
N ALA A 128 27.53 -3.12 1.58
CA ALA A 128 28.81 -3.84 1.63
C ALA A 128 28.71 -5.22 0.94
N GLN A 129 27.66 -6.00 1.19
CA GLN A 129 27.47 -7.29 0.54
C GLN A 129 27.15 -7.15 -0.97
N LEU A 130 26.39 -6.11 -1.36
CA LEU A 130 26.06 -5.86 -2.77
C LEU A 130 27.27 -5.47 -3.60
N ASN A 131 28.18 -4.66 -3.06
CA ASN A 131 29.42 -4.32 -3.74
C ASN A 131 30.27 -5.56 -4.02
N GLU A 132 30.33 -6.52 -3.10
CA GLU A 132 30.98 -7.80 -3.32
C GLU A 132 30.28 -8.62 -4.43
N VAL A 133 28.93 -8.65 -4.43
CA VAL A 133 28.19 -9.35 -5.48
C VAL A 133 28.44 -8.71 -6.85
N ILE A 134 28.44 -7.39 -6.95
CA ILE A 134 28.68 -6.67 -8.22
C ILE A 134 30.13 -6.85 -8.68
N ALA A 135 31.10 -6.93 -7.75
CA ALA A 135 32.48 -7.22 -8.10
C ALA A 135 32.64 -8.63 -8.69
N LEU A 136 31.88 -9.62 -8.22
CA LEU A 136 31.85 -10.98 -8.74
C LEU A 136 31.04 -11.10 -10.03
N GLU A 137 29.93 -10.39 -10.12
CA GLU A 137 28.93 -10.48 -11.17
C GLU A 137 28.51 -9.06 -11.62
N PRO A 138 29.31 -8.33 -12.44
CA PRO A 138 29.04 -6.94 -12.82
C PRO A 138 27.69 -6.74 -13.56
N GLU A 139 27.21 -7.77 -14.25
CA GLU A 139 25.94 -7.74 -14.99
C GLU A 139 24.74 -8.23 -14.18
N ASN A 140 24.89 -8.42 -12.88
CA ASN A 140 23.79 -8.84 -12.00
C ASN A 140 22.80 -7.69 -11.80
N LEU A 141 21.75 -7.64 -12.65
CA LEU A 141 20.73 -6.60 -12.60
C LEU A 141 19.98 -6.56 -11.26
N GLN A 142 19.80 -7.73 -10.63
CA GLN A 142 19.17 -7.81 -9.32
C GLN A 142 20.02 -7.13 -8.23
N ALA A 143 21.34 -7.34 -8.26
CA ALA A 143 22.23 -6.67 -7.31
C ALA A 143 22.22 -5.15 -7.52
N LYS A 144 22.19 -4.67 -8.78
CA LYS A 144 22.04 -3.24 -9.10
C LYS A 144 20.73 -2.67 -8.54
N VAL A 145 19.59 -3.35 -8.73
CA VAL A 145 18.28 -2.93 -8.16
C VAL A 145 18.33 -2.87 -6.65
N LEU A 146 18.83 -3.94 -5.99
CA LEU A 146 18.93 -3.98 -4.53
C LEU A 146 19.89 -2.93 -3.96
N LEU A 147 20.92 -2.54 -4.72
CA LEU A 147 21.80 -1.44 -4.35
C LEU A 147 21.05 -0.09 -4.42
N GLY A 148 20.22 0.09 -5.45
CA GLY A 148 19.26 1.19 -5.52
C GLY A 148 18.33 1.24 -4.31
N ASP A 149 17.73 0.10 -3.93
CA ASP A 149 16.86 -0.02 -2.75
C ASP A 149 17.60 0.33 -1.46
N ALA A 150 18.86 -0.10 -1.31
CA ALA A 150 19.68 0.18 -0.14
C ALA A 150 20.04 1.68 -0.03
N TYR A 151 20.38 2.34 -1.15
CA TYR A 151 20.62 3.78 -1.17
C TYR A 151 19.33 4.59 -0.97
N LEU A 152 18.20 4.13 -1.51
CA LEU A 152 16.90 4.75 -1.25
C LEU A 152 16.55 4.68 0.26
N ALA A 153 16.80 3.54 0.90
CA ALA A 153 16.62 3.38 2.34
C ALA A 153 17.53 4.29 3.18
N LYS A 154 18.68 4.71 2.64
CA LYS A 154 19.57 5.74 3.23
C LYS A 154 19.16 7.17 2.88
N ASN A 155 18.14 7.36 2.05
CA ASN A 155 17.76 8.64 1.48
C ASN A 155 18.86 9.28 0.59
N ASP A 156 19.77 8.45 0.05
CA ASP A 156 20.77 8.86 -0.94
C ASP A 156 20.16 8.72 -2.34
N LEU A 157 19.27 9.67 -2.69
CA LEU A 157 18.49 9.62 -3.93
C LEU A 157 19.38 9.60 -5.20
N PRO A 158 20.49 10.35 -5.29
CA PRO A 158 21.34 10.34 -6.48
C PRO A 158 21.93 8.93 -6.75
N LYS A 159 22.48 8.28 -5.72
CA LYS A 159 23.03 6.94 -5.88
C LYS A 159 21.96 5.88 -6.11
N ALA A 160 20.78 6.03 -5.49
CA ALA A 160 19.65 5.15 -5.77
C ALA A 160 19.25 5.22 -7.23
N GLU A 161 19.09 6.43 -7.77
CA GLU A 161 18.73 6.69 -9.18
C GLU A 161 19.77 6.12 -10.15
N GLU A 162 21.06 6.38 -9.90
CA GLU A 162 22.18 5.82 -10.68
C GLU A 162 22.09 4.29 -10.80
N ASN A 163 21.88 3.60 -9.68
CA ASN A 163 21.83 2.15 -9.66
C ASN A 163 20.56 1.58 -10.31
N TYR A 164 19.40 2.22 -10.16
CA TYR A 164 18.20 1.81 -10.87
C TYR A 164 18.33 2.03 -12.39
N LEU A 165 18.94 3.16 -12.82
CA LEU A 165 19.22 3.40 -14.23
C LEU A 165 20.23 2.39 -14.79
N ALA A 166 21.27 2.04 -14.04
CA ALA A 166 22.20 0.99 -14.41
C ALA A 166 21.56 -0.41 -14.52
N ALA A 167 20.45 -0.64 -13.81
CA ALA A 167 19.66 -1.86 -13.95
C ALA A 167 18.71 -1.86 -15.17
N LEU A 168 18.47 -0.70 -15.78
CA LEU A 168 17.72 -0.53 -17.04
C LEU A 168 18.62 -0.45 -18.27
N ASP A 169 19.94 -0.43 -18.08
CA ASP A 169 20.91 -0.43 -19.19
C ASP A 169 20.76 -1.70 -20.03
N ASN A 170 21.08 -1.61 -21.33
CA ASN A 170 20.90 -2.67 -22.33
C ASN A 170 19.43 -2.95 -22.80
N LYS A 171 18.51 -1.99 -22.72
CA LYS A 171 17.12 -2.09 -23.20
C LYS A 171 16.28 -3.18 -22.49
N LEU A 172 16.71 -3.65 -21.33
CA LEU A 172 15.94 -4.58 -20.51
C LEU A 172 15.04 -3.77 -19.59
N ASP A 173 13.75 -3.79 -19.84
CA ASP A 173 12.76 -3.23 -18.92
C ASP A 173 12.76 -4.07 -17.62
N ASN A 174 13.06 -3.42 -16.50
CA ASN A 174 13.04 -4.03 -15.18
C ASN A 174 11.98 -3.36 -14.30
N ALA A 175 10.89 -4.09 -14.02
CA ALA A 175 9.77 -3.55 -13.25
C ALA A 175 10.19 -3.02 -11.86
N SER A 176 11.11 -3.69 -11.19
CA SER A 176 11.58 -3.26 -9.86
C SER A 176 12.41 -1.98 -9.93
N ALA A 177 13.29 -1.84 -10.93
CA ALA A 177 14.06 -0.62 -11.14
C ALA A 177 13.15 0.56 -11.49
N LEU A 178 12.20 0.38 -12.40
CA LEU A 178 11.21 1.41 -12.76
C LEU A 178 10.35 1.80 -11.56
N PHE A 179 9.98 0.83 -10.72
CA PHE A 179 9.23 1.10 -9.49
C PHE A 179 10.07 1.92 -8.49
N GLY A 180 11.35 1.62 -8.36
CA GLY A 180 12.29 2.40 -7.55
C GLY A 180 12.44 3.84 -8.06
N LEU A 181 12.54 4.04 -9.38
CA LEU A 181 12.56 5.38 -9.99
C LEU A 181 11.25 6.15 -9.74
N ALA A 182 10.09 5.49 -9.82
CA ALA A 182 8.81 6.09 -9.45
C ALA A 182 8.80 6.58 -8.00
N GLN A 183 9.38 5.80 -7.07
CA GLN A 183 9.48 6.22 -5.67
C GLN A 183 10.41 7.43 -5.49
N ILE A 184 11.52 7.50 -6.21
CA ILE A 184 12.42 8.67 -6.20
C ILE A 184 11.69 9.90 -6.73
N SER A 185 11.03 9.81 -7.90
CA SER A 185 10.25 10.91 -8.48
C SER A 185 9.14 11.39 -7.55
N ARG A 186 8.53 10.49 -6.79
CA ARG A 186 7.54 10.86 -5.77
C ARG A 186 8.16 11.69 -4.65
N VAL A 187 9.35 11.31 -4.16
CA VAL A 187 10.07 12.09 -3.13
C VAL A 187 10.46 13.47 -3.66
N LYS A 188 10.84 13.56 -4.94
CA LYS A 188 11.14 14.83 -5.63
C LYS A 188 9.88 15.67 -5.93
N GLY A 189 8.67 15.12 -5.80
CA GLY A 189 7.40 15.79 -6.14
C GLY A 189 7.04 15.77 -7.63
N GLU A 190 7.73 15.00 -8.44
CA GLU A 190 7.60 14.90 -9.89
C GLU A 190 6.45 13.94 -10.28
N GLN A 191 5.20 14.39 -10.11
CA GLN A 191 4.00 13.55 -10.25
C GLN A 191 3.85 12.95 -11.66
N ARG A 192 4.27 13.66 -12.70
CA ARG A 192 4.20 13.20 -14.08
C ARG A 192 5.12 12.00 -14.32
N GLU A 193 6.33 12.09 -13.84
CA GLU A 193 7.36 11.05 -13.92
C GLU A 193 6.92 9.79 -13.15
N VAL A 194 6.32 9.98 -11.95
CA VAL A 194 5.73 8.87 -11.19
C VAL A 194 4.73 8.10 -12.06
N ALA A 195 3.79 8.81 -12.72
CA ALA A 195 2.78 8.18 -13.57
C ALA A 195 3.41 7.46 -14.77
N ILE A 196 4.43 8.04 -15.41
CA ILE A 196 5.15 7.44 -16.54
C ILE A 196 5.82 6.12 -16.12
N TYR A 197 6.60 6.15 -15.04
CA TYR A 197 7.27 4.94 -14.57
C TYR A 197 6.29 3.85 -14.14
N LEU A 198 5.24 4.20 -13.38
CA LEU A 198 4.25 3.22 -12.95
C LEU A 198 3.44 2.63 -14.13
N ASN A 199 3.13 3.42 -15.17
CA ASN A 199 2.49 2.90 -16.37
C ASN A 199 3.39 1.84 -17.05
N ARG A 200 4.69 2.11 -17.20
CA ARG A 200 5.66 1.12 -17.72
C ARG A 200 5.73 -0.12 -16.84
N VAL A 201 5.75 0.03 -15.50
CA VAL A 201 5.69 -1.12 -14.58
C VAL A 201 4.46 -1.97 -14.85
N GLY A 202 3.30 -1.34 -15.06
CA GLY A 202 2.04 -2.04 -15.34
C GLY A 202 2.11 -2.94 -16.58
N THR A 203 2.85 -2.53 -17.62
CA THR A 203 3.03 -3.35 -18.83
C THR A 203 3.98 -4.54 -18.64
N LEU A 204 4.84 -4.50 -17.62
CA LEU A 204 5.86 -5.53 -17.35
C LEU A 204 5.42 -6.57 -16.31
N ILE A 205 4.33 -6.32 -15.62
CA ILE A 205 3.80 -7.25 -14.62
C ILE A 205 3.38 -8.55 -15.30
N GLY A 206 4.15 -9.61 -15.08
CA GLY A 206 3.95 -10.96 -15.62
C GLY A 206 3.49 -11.97 -14.56
N ASP A 207 3.23 -13.23 -14.97
CA ASP A 207 2.70 -14.29 -14.09
C ASP A 207 3.63 -14.67 -12.94
N SER A 208 4.94 -14.45 -13.11
CA SER A 208 5.96 -14.68 -12.08
C SER A 208 6.08 -13.55 -11.06
N THR A 209 5.34 -12.44 -11.21
CA THR A 209 5.43 -11.28 -10.33
C THR A 209 4.91 -11.64 -8.92
N SER A 210 5.70 -11.33 -7.89
CA SER A 210 5.32 -11.62 -6.51
C SER A 210 4.07 -10.85 -6.07
N THR A 211 3.25 -11.47 -5.22
CA THR A 211 2.03 -10.82 -4.69
C THR A 211 2.33 -9.54 -3.91
N ASP A 212 3.47 -9.48 -3.23
CA ASP A 212 3.89 -8.30 -2.47
C ASP A 212 4.25 -7.14 -3.41
N PHE A 213 4.91 -7.43 -4.54
CA PHE A 213 5.19 -6.41 -5.55
C PHE A 213 3.90 -5.92 -6.20
N LEU A 214 3.02 -6.84 -6.61
CA LEU A 214 1.71 -6.50 -7.17
C LEU A 214 0.92 -5.57 -6.24
N TYR A 215 0.90 -5.86 -4.95
CA TYR A 215 0.20 -5.05 -3.96
C TYR A 215 0.83 -3.66 -3.79
N LYS A 216 2.16 -3.59 -3.63
CA LYS A 216 2.89 -2.31 -3.52
C LYS A 216 2.68 -1.45 -4.77
N PHE A 217 2.84 -2.04 -5.95
CA PHE A 217 2.58 -1.36 -7.21
C PHE A 217 1.16 -0.80 -7.27
N ALA A 218 0.17 -1.61 -6.91
CA ALA A 218 -1.23 -1.19 -6.94
C ALA A 218 -1.50 0.00 -6.01
N LEU A 219 -0.93 0.00 -4.80
CA LEU A 219 -1.07 1.12 -3.87
C LEU A 219 -0.48 2.41 -4.44
N GLU A 220 0.69 2.35 -5.08
CA GLU A 220 1.31 3.52 -5.73
C GLU A 220 0.52 3.97 -6.96
N ALA A 221 0.08 3.03 -7.79
CA ALA A 221 -0.75 3.31 -8.97
C ALA A 221 -2.06 4.02 -8.60
N MET A 222 -2.71 3.59 -7.51
CA MET A 222 -3.91 4.26 -6.98
C MET A 222 -3.65 5.72 -6.59
N GLN A 223 -2.45 6.06 -6.11
CA GLN A 223 -2.12 7.43 -5.70
C GLN A 223 -2.05 8.41 -6.88
N VAL A 224 -1.69 7.93 -8.07
CA VAL A 224 -1.58 8.72 -9.30
C VAL A 224 -2.76 8.50 -10.26
N GLY A 225 -3.81 7.79 -9.81
CA GLY A 225 -5.03 7.60 -10.59
C GLY A 225 -4.98 6.50 -11.65
N LEU A 226 -3.95 5.65 -11.66
CA LEU A 226 -3.83 4.48 -12.53
C LEU A 226 -4.68 3.32 -11.98
N PHE A 227 -6.01 3.50 -11.99
CA PHE A 227 -6.94 2.55 -11.34
C PHE A 227 -7.12 1.24 -12.10
N ASP A 228 -6.92 1.22 -13.41
CA ASP A 228 -7.01 0.00 -14.21
C ASP A 228 -5.80 -0.90 -13.99
N GLU A 229 -4.60 -0.33 -13.95
CA GLU A 229 -3.36 -1.01 -13.62
C GLU A 229 -3.39 -1.54 -12.19
N ALA A 230 -3.84 -0.72 -11.24
CA ALA A 230 -4.01 -1.12 -9.84
C ALA A 230 -5.00 -2.28 -9.71
N LYS A 231 -6.15 -2.22 -10.43
CA LYS A 231 -7.14 -3.30 -10.46
C LYS A 231 -6.53 -4.60 -10.96
N SER A 232 -5.88 -4.55 -12.12
CA SER A 232 -5.27 -5.73 -12.74
C SER A 232 -4.25 -6.39 -11.79
N ALA A 233 -3.37 -5.60 -11.18
CA ALA A 233 -2.38 -6.10 -10.23
C ALA A 233 -3.03 -6.73 -8.98
N LEU A 234 -4.07 -6.09 -8.42
CA LEU A 234 -4.77 -6.61 -7.24
C LEU A 234 -5.61 -7.85 -7.54
N GLU A 235 -6.27 -7.93 -8.69
CA GLU A 235 -7.00 -9.13 -9.11
C GLU A 235 -6.06 -10.34 -9.19
N ARG A 236 -4.84 -10.15 -9.72
CA ARG A 236 -3.81 -11.18 -9.76
C ARG A 236 -3.28 -11.54 -8.37
N ALA A 237 -3.02 -10.54 -7.51
CA ALA A 237 -2.61 -10.77 -6.14
C ALA A 237 -3.68 -11.58 -5.36
N VAL A 238 -4.96 -11.25 -5.55
CA VAL A 238 -6.10 -11.97 -4.97
C VAL A 238 -6.24 -13.37 -5.54
N ALA A 239 -5.99 -13.57 -6.84
CA ALA A 239 -6.02 -14.92 -7.45
C ALA A 239 -4.95 -15.84 -6.84
N LEU A 240 -3.75 -15.32 -6.59
CA LEU A 240 -2.65 -16.05 -5.97
C LEU A 240 -2.84 -16.26 -4.46
N LYS A 241 -3.44 -15.28 -3.76
CA LYS A 241 -3.72 -15.32 -2.31
C LYS A 241 -5.15 -14.85 -2.02
N PRO A 242 -6.17 -15.71 -2.24
CA PRO A 242 -7.59 -15.31 -2.18
C PRO A 242 -8.10 -15.01 -0.77
N LYS A 243 -7.35 -15.35 0.27
CA LYS A 243 -7.68 -15.13 1.68
C LYS A 243 -6.84 -14.04 2.35
N GLU A 244 -6.17 -13.18 1.57
CA GLU A 244 -5.41 -12.04 2.11
C GLU A 244 -6.33 -10.81 2.18
N PRO A 245 -6.76 -10.38 3.39
CA PRO A 245 -7.74 -9.29 3.54
C PRO A 245 -7.24 -7.95 3.01
N SER A 246 -5.94 -7.68 3.11
CA SER A 246 -5.34 -6.43 2.65
C SER A 246 -5.46 -6.24 1.14
N TYR A 247 -5.28 -7.31 0.35
CA TYR A 247 -5.42 -7.25 -1.11
C TYR A 247 -6.87 -7.03 -1.52
N LEU A 248 -7.81 -7.72 -0.86
CA LEU A 248 -9.24 -7.52 -1.08
C LEU A 248 -9.68 -6.12 -0.68
N LEU A 249 -9.22 -5.60 0.46
CA LEU A 249 -9.56 -4.25 0.90
C LEU A 249 -9.12 -3.21 -0.15
N ALA A 250 -7.87 -3.31 -0.63
CA ALA A 250 -7.36 -2.43 -1.66
C ALA A 250 -8.15 -2.56 -2.98
N LEU A 251 -8.49 -3.79 -3.41
CA LEU A 251 -9.31 -4.02 -4.61
C LEU A 251 -10.71 -3.42 -4.46
N GLY A 252 -11.35 -3.55 -3.29
CA GLY A 252 -12.62 -2.91 -3.01
C GLY A 252 -12.56 -1.38 -3.12
N ILE A 253 -11.47 -0.77 -2.63
CA ILE A 253 -11.24 0.68 -2.77
C ILE A 253 -11.06 1.07 -4.25
N VAL A 254 -10.35 0.29 -5.05
CA VAL A 254 -10.23 0.54 -6.49
C VAL A 254 -11.59 0.49 -7.16
N TRP A 255 -12.45 -0.47 -6.83
CA TRP A 255 -13.80 -0.53 -7.36
C TRP A 255 -14.67 0.67 -6.96
N LEU A 256 -14.51 1.21 -5.74
CA LEU A 256 -15.14 2.48 -5.35
C LEU A 256 -14.65 3.64 -6.21
N ARG A 257 -13.34 3.73 -6.48
CA ARG A 257 -12.76 4.78 -7.35
C ARG A 257 -13.27 4.68 -8.78
N LYS A 258 -13.52 3.48 -9.26
CA LYS A 258 -14.15 3.21 -10.57
C LYS A 258 -15.67 3.31 -10.54
N THR A 259 -16.27 3.80 -9.45
CA THR A 259 -17.72 3.96 -9.25
C THR A 259 -18.55 2.68 -9.38
N ASN A 260 -17.89 1.51 -9.36
CA ASN A 260 -18.60 0.23 -9.35
C ASN A 260 -18.92 -0.21 -7.91
N LEU A 261 -20.02 0.35 -7.40
CA LEU A 261 -20.45 0.17 -6.02
C LEU A 261 -20.84 -1.29 -5.70
N PHE A 262 -21.33 -2.05 -6.68
CA PHE A 262 -21.75 -3.44 -6.48
C PHE A 262 -20.56 -4.38 -6.27
N GLU A 263 -19.51 -4.26 -7.12
CA GLU A 263 -18.30 -5.03 -6.93
C GLU A 263 -17.55 -4.62 -5.65
N ALA A 264 -17.52 -3.32 -5.34
CA ALA A 264 -16.97 -2.83 -4.08
C ALA A 264 -17.68 -3.45 -2.86
N GLU A 265 -19.02 -3.44 -2.81
CA GLU A 265 -19.82 -4.07 -1.77
C GLU A 265 -19.47 -5.56 -1.61
N LYS A 266 -19.47 -6.31 -2.71
CA LYS A 266 -19.15 -7.74 -2.74
C LYS A 266 -17.77 -8.04 -2.14
N ILE A 267 -16.78 -7.24 -2.51
CA ILE A 267 -15.41 -7.40 -2.02
C ILE A 267 -15.30 -7.06 -0.52
N PHE A 268 -15.90 -5.96 -0.06
CA PHE A 268 -15.84 -5.61 1.37
C PHE A 268 -16.60 -6.62 2.24
N ARG A 269 -17.70 -7.18 1.76
CA ARG A 269 -18.38 -8.29 2.48
C ARG A 269 -17.47 -9.53 2.61
N ARG A 270 -16.65 -9.85 1.58
CA ARG A 270 -15.65 -10.93 1.66
C ARG A 270 -14.58 -10.62 2.71
N VAL A 271 -14.09 -9.38 2.80
CA VAL A 271 -13.14 -8.97 3.86
C VAL A 271 -13.77 -9.18 5.23
N LEU A 272 -15.04 -8.77 5.42
CA LEU A 272 -15.74 -8.86 6.71
C LEU A 272 -16.10 -10.28 7.13
N VAL A 273 -16.18 -11.23 6.19
CA VAL A 273 -16.28 -12.67 6.52
C VAL A 273 -15.00 -13.17 7.19
N MET A 274 -13.84 -12.68 6.76
CA MET A 274 -12.53 -13.08 7.31
C MET A 274 -12.15 -12.26 8.55
N GLU A 275 -12.46 -10.98 8.53
CA GLU A 275 -12.15 -10.02 9.59
C GLU A 275 -13.40 -9.20 9.96
N PRO A 276 -14.33 -9.76 10.77
CA PRO A 276 -15.63 -9.11 11.07
C PRO A 276 -15.50 -7.72 11.71
N ASN A 277 -14.39 -7.45 12.39
CA ASN A 277 -14.10 -6.19 13.08
C ASN A 277 -13.17 -5.27 12.31
N ASN A 278 -12.95 -5.49 11.00
CA ASN A 278 -12.15 -4.60 10.17
C ASN A 278 -12.91 -3.28 9.95
N ALA A 279 -12.51 -2.25 10.70
CA ALA A 279 -13.18 -0.95 10.70
C ALA A 279 -13.14 -0.24 9.33
N GLN A 280 -12.05 -0.41 8.56
CA GLN A 280 -11.96 0.17 7.22
C GLN A 280 -12.91 -0.52 6.23
N ALA A 281 -13.01 -1.84 6.27
CA ALA A 281 -13.95 -2.57 5.44
C ALA A 281 -15.40 -2.22 5.79
N GLN A 282 -15.73 -2.07 7.10
CA GLN A 282 -17.04 -1.62 7.57
C GLN A 282 -17.36 -0.20 7.07
N LEU A 283 -16.41 0.74 7.15
CA LEU A 283 -16.53 2.10 6.65
C LEU A 283 -16.81 2.12 5.14
N HIS A 284 -15.95 1.45 4.35
CA HIS A 284 -16.08 1.47 2.90
C HIS A 284 -17.32 0.72 2.40
N LEU A 285 -17.74 -0.34 3.09
CA LEU A 285 -19.02 -0.99 2.84
C LEU A 285 -20.18 -0.04 3.11
N GLY A 286 -20.16 0.68 4.25
CA GLY A 286 -21.16 1.66 4.59
C GLY A 286 -21.24 2.78 3.55
N TYR A 287 -20.10 3.27 3.06
CA TYR A 287 -20.03 4.25 1.97
C TYR A 287 -20.62 3.71 0.66
N ALA A 288 -20.26 2.48 0.26
CA ALA A 288 -20.80 1.87 -0.93
C ALA A 288 -22.34 1.73 -0.87
N LEU A 289 -22.85 1.31 0.29
CA LEU A 289 -24.28 1.15 0.53
C LEU A 289 -25.05 2.50 0.57
N LEU A 290 -24.42 3.54 1.15
CA LEU A 290 -24.99 4.91 1.13
C LEU A 290 -25.19 5.37 -0.31
N ASN A 291 -24.17 5.21 -1.18
CA ASN A 291 -24.28 5.62 -2.57
C ASN A 291 -25.21 4.71 -3.41
N GLN A 292 -25.51 3.50 -2.94
CA GLN A 292 -26.57 2.65 -3.49
C GLN A 292 -27.96 2.98 -2.91
N LYS A 293 -28.09 4.01 -2.05
CA LYS A 293 -29.32 4.40 -1.34
C LYS A 293 -29.87 3.34 -0.38
N LYS A 294 -29.02 2.39 0.03
CA LYS A 294 -29.34 1.35 1.03
C LYS A 294 -29.10 1.89 2.45
N TYR A 295 -29.80 2.94 2.82
CA TYR A 295 -29.50 3.77 4.02
C TYR A 295 -29.49 3.00 5.34
N ALA A 296 -30.43 2.07 5.56
CA ALA A 296 -30.52 1.29 6.79
C ALA A 296 -29.29 0.38 6.97
N GLU A 297 -28.89 -0.31 5.90
CA GLU A 297 -27.69 -1.15 5.94
C GLU A 297 -26.42 -0.30 6.09
N ALA A 298 -26.33 0.83 5.35
CA ALA A 298 -25.21 1.77 5.45
C ALA A 298 -25.02 2.23 6.90
N ARG A 299 -26.09 2.66 7.56
CA ARG A 299 -26.08 3.05 8.98
C ARG A 299 -25.53 1.95 9.85
N THR A 300 -26.02 0.72 9.69
CA THR A 300 -25.58 -0.45 10.49
C THR A 300 -24.07 -0.68 10.41
N TRP A 301 -23.50 -0.63 9.21
CA TRP A 301 -22.06 -0.87 9.02
C TRP A 301 -21.20 0.30 9.48
N LEU A 302 -21.65 1.54 9.24
CA LEU A 302 -20.96 2.74 9.73
C LEU A 302 -20.97 2.81 11.26
N GLU A 303 -22.08 2.45 11.93
CA GLU A 303 -22.15 2.38 13.39
C GLU A 303 -21.19 1.32 13.96
N LYS A 304 -21.03 0.16 13.28
CA LYS A 304 -20.03 -0.83 13.68
C LYS A 304 -18.62 -0.25 13.57
N SER A 305 -18.30 0.44 12.47
CA SER A 305 -17.02 1.13 12.29
C SER A 305 -16.79 2.22 13.36
N ALA A 306 -17.83 2.92 13.77
CA ALA A 306 -17.76 3.97 14.81
C ALA A 306 -17.48 3.44 16.23
N ARG A 307 -17.71 2.15 16.48
CA ARG A 307 -17.49 1.51 17.81
C ARG A 307 -16.03 1.13 18.08
N THR A 308 -15.12 1.42 17.18
CA THR A 308 -13.68 1.18 17.41
C THR A 308 -13.13 2.12 18.47
N SER A 309 -11.98 1.79 19.05
CA SER A 309 -11.33 2.61 20.08
C SER A 309 -10.87 3.97 19.57
N ALA A 310 -10.68 4.12 18.26
CA ALA A 310 -10.27 5.35 17.60
C ALA A 310 -11.01 5.45 16.24
N PRO A 311 -12.31 5.80 16.23
CA PRO A 311 -13.03 5.95 14.99
C PRO A 311 -12.51 7.16 14.21
N ILE A 312 -12.36 7.00 12.91
CA ILE A 312 -11.90 8.08 12.03
C ILE A 312 -13.05 9.07 11.74
N PRO A 313 -12.76 10.36 11.48
CA PRO A 313 -13.77 11.41 11.27
C PRO A 313 -14.77 11.08 10.17
N GLU A 314 -14.33 10.40 9.11
CA GLU A 314 -15.14 10.03 7.95
C GLU A 314 -16.36 9.16 8.31
N VAL A 315 -16.24 8.34 9.36
CA VAL A 315 -17.37 7.51 9.84
C VAL A 315 -18.54 8.41 10.27
N PHE A 316 -18.25 9.45 11.05
CA PHE A 316 -19.29 10.38 11.51
C PHE A 316 -19.82 11.24 10.38
N TYR A 317 -18.98 11.62 9.42
CA TYR A 317 -19.40 12.31 8.22
C TYR A 317 -20.42 11.48 7.41
N TYR A 318 -20.10 10.20 7.12
CA TYR A 318 -21.01 9.34 6.37
C TYR A 318 -22.30 9.00 7.15
N LEU A 319 -22.22 8.80 8.47
CA LEU A 319 -23.41 8.66 9.31
C LEU A 319 -24.29 9.92 9.24
N GLY A 320 -23.69 11.09 9.24
CA GLY A 320 -24.38 12.37 9.07
C GLY A 320 -25.06 12.46 7.70
N LEU A 321 -24.40 12.03 6.61
CA LEU A 321 -25.02 11.97 5.30
C LEU A 321 -26.22 11.01 5.26
N VAL A 322 -26.11 9.82 5.90
CA VAL A 322 -27.23 8.89 6.03
C VAL A 322 -28.38 9.53 6.78
N ALA A 323 -28.13 10.29 7.86
CA ALA A 323 -29.17 11.00 8.59
C ALA A 323 -29.86 12.09 7.75
N GLN A 324 -29.07 12.87 6.96
CA GLN A 324 -29.63 13.84 6.02
C GLN A 324 -30.55 13.21 4.97
N GLU A 325 -30.14 12.08 4.39
CA GLU A 325 -30.97 11.34 3.41
C GLU A 325 -32.28 10.79 4.03
N GLN A 326 -32.30 10.62 5.34
CA GLN A 326 -33.48 10.23 6.10
C GLN A 326 -34.27 11.42 6.67
N ASN A 327 -33.93 12.66 6.27
CA ASN A 327 -34.48 13.92 6.73
C ASN A 327 -34.31 14.20 8.24
N ASP A 328 -33.33 13.56 8.88
CA ASP A 328 -32.92 13.82 10.26
C ASP A 328 -31.77 14.84 10.28
N ASP A 329 -32.09 16.10 9.92
CA ASP A 329 -31.08 17.17 9.89
C ASP A 329 -30.54 17.50 11.29
N ALA A 330 -31.32 17.29 12.35
CA ALA A 330 -30.84 17.50 13.73
C ALA A 330 -29.80 16.41 14.13
N GLY A 331 -30.11 15.16 13.86
CA GLY A 331 -29.14 14.06 14.06
C GLY A 331 -27.90 14.19 13.18
N ALA A 332 -28.07 14.65 11.95
CA ALA A 332 -26.95 14.91 11.03
C ALA A 332 -25.98 15.95 11.59
N ILE A 333 -26.47 17.06 12.14
CA ILE A 333 -25.65 18.11 12.78
C ILE A 333 -24.77 17.51 13.89
N VAL A 334 -25.34 16.71 14.79
CA VAL A 334 -24.59 16.09 15.88
C VAL A 334 -23.45 15.22 15.35
N LEU A 335 -23.67 14.51 14.26
CA LEU A 335 -22.68 13.63 13.64
C LEU A 335 -21.61 14.43 12.90
N PHE A 336 -21.99 15.46 12.14
CA PHE A 336 -21.01 16.34 11.47
C PHE A 336 -20.17 17.13 12.48
N GLU A 337 -20.76 17.60 13.58
CA GLU A 337 -20.00 18.23 14.66
C GLU A 337 -18.98 17.28 15.28
N LYS A 338 -19.29 15.98 15.41
CA LYS A 338 -18.29 14.98 15.84
C LYS A 338 -17.15 14.85 14.84
N ALA A 339 -17.46 14.80 13.54
CA ALA A 339 -16.45 14.74 12.49
C ALA A 339 -15.53 15.98 12.52
N VAL A 340 -16.11 17.18 12.59
CA VAL A 340 -15.37 18.46 12.64
C VAL A 340 -14.56 18.60 13.93
N ARG A 341 -15.04 18.10 15.07
CA ARG A 341 -14.26 18.11 16.32
C ARG A 341 -13.03 17.22 16.26
N GLN A 342 -13.12 16.08 15.60
CA GLN A 342 -11.97 15.17 15.41
C GLN A 342 -10.99 15.69 14.36
N LEU A 343 -11.50 16.27 13.27
CA LEU A 343 -10.71 16.84 12.19
C LEU A 343 -11.21 18.25 11.87
N PRO A 344 -10.71 19.30 12.56
CA PRO A 344 -11.13 20.69 12.31
C PRO A 344 -10.88 21.18 10.88
N SER A 345 -9.94 20.59 10.17
CA SER A 345 -9.58 20.88 8.78
C SER A 345 -10.32 19.99 7.77
N TYR A 346 -11.57 19.57 8.05
CA TYR A 346 -12.36 18.71 7.16
C TYR A 346 -13.42 19.54 6.41
N PRO A 347 -13.13 20.06 5.18
CA PRO A 347 -14.03 20.96 4.46
C PRO A 347 -15.38 20.32 4.19
N HIS A 348 -15.44 19.08 3.72
CA HIS A 348 -16.68 18.39 3.36
C HIS A 348 -17.64 18.23 4.55
N ALA A 349 -17.11 17.91 5.75
CA ALA A 349 -17.94 17.83 6.95
C ALA A 349 -18.50 19.21 7.34
N ARG A 350 -17.71 20.28 7.18
CA ARG A 350 -18.17 21.66 7.42
C ARG A 350 -19.23 22.11 6.42
N ILE A 351 -19.07 21.76 5.13
CA ILE A 351 -20.08 22.04 4.09
C ILE A 351 -21.40 21.36 4.45
N ALA A 352 -21.35 20.08 4.80
CA ALA A 352 -22.53 19.32 5.17
C ALA A 352 -23.19 19.87 6.46
N LEU A 353 -22.39 20.25 7.45
CA LEU A 353 -22.85 20.89 8.69
C LEU A 353 -23.53 22.23 8.41
N GLY A 354 -22.91 23.07 7.59
CA GLY A 354 -23.46 24.35 7.17
C GLY A 354 -24.80 24.18 6.39
N SER A 355 -24.87 23.20 5.50
CA SER A 355 -26.08 22.85 4.77
C SER A 355 -27.22 22.41 5.72
N SER A 356 -26.91 21.55 6.72
CA SER A 356 -27.90 21.14 7.72
C SER A 356 -28.36 22.31 8.57
N TYR A 357 -27.47 23.20 9.00
CA TYR A 357 -27.88 24.43 9.71
C TYR A 357 -28.74 25.33 8.85
N MET A 358 -28.50 25.45 7.53
CA MET A 358 -29.37 26.20 6.63
C MET A 358 -30.80 25.64 6.57
N LYS A 359 -30.95 24.31 6.50
CA LYS A 359 -32.24 23.64 6.49
C LYS A 359 -33.03 23.95 7.80
N LEU A 360 -32.35 23.96 8.93
CA LEU A 360 -32.93 24.34 10.23
C LEU A 360 -32.98 25.86 10.45
N LYS A 361 -32.75 26.68 9.42
CA LYS A 361 -32.80 28.16 9.45
C LYS A 361 -31.80 28.80 10.44
N ASN A 362 -30.82 28.08 10.91
CA ASN A 362 -29.74 28.63 11.75
C ASN A 362 -28.65 29.25 10.85
N TYR A 363 -28.95 30.36 10.24
CA TYR A 363 -28.13 31.02 9.24
C TYR A 363 -26.78 31.53 9.80
N VAL A 364 -26.75 31.88 11.09
CA VAL A 364 -25.51 32.35 11.75
C VAL A 364 -24.46 31.21 11.78
N ARG A 365 -24.83 30.04 12.29
CA ARG A 365 -23.93 28.88 12.32
C ARG A 365 -23.63 28.35 10.92
N ALA A 366 -24.63 28.33 10.03
CA ALA A 366 -24.43 27.94 8.64
C ALA A 366 -23.30 28.76 7.97
N ARG A 367 -23.38 30.11 8.14
CA ARG A 367 -22.38 31.03 7.61
C ARG A 367 -20.97 30.71 8.16
N GLN A 368 -20.86 30.57 9.47
CA GLN A 368 -19.57 30.30 10.12
C GLN A 368 -18.90 29.02 9.58
N GLU A 369 -19.65 27.94 9.42
CA GLU A 369 -19.12 26.68 8.94
C GLU A 369 -18.78 26.73 7.44
N LEU A 370 -19.62 27.34 6.60
CA LEU A 370 -19.38 27.46 5.17
C LEU A 370 -18.23 28.41 4.83
N GLU A 371 -18.13 29.57 5.51
CA GLU A 371 -16.97 30.47 5.34
C GLU A 371 -15.67 29.79 5.78
N THR A 372 -15.73 28.96 6.82
CA THR A 372 -14.57 28.17 7.26
C THR A 372 -14.22 27.10 6.22
N ALA A 373 -15.21 26.44 5.63
CA ALA A 373 -14.98 25.44 4.59
C ALA A 373 -14.28 26.05 3.36
N VAL A 374 -14.73 27.23 2.90
CA VAL A 374 -14.08 27.96 1.79
C VAL A 374 -12.65 28.38 2.14
N LYS A 375 -12.37 28.78 3.40
CA LYS A 375 -10.99 29.11 3.83
C LYS A 375 -10.09 27.88 3.81
N LEU A 376 -10.61 26.69 4.13
CA LEU A 376 -9.86 25.43 4.15
C LEU A 376 -9.62 24.91 2.73
N ASP A 377 -10.61 25.03 1.85
CA ASP A 377 -10.50 24.67 0.44
C ASP A 377 -11.16 25.72 -0.46
N PRO A 378 -10.42 26.71 -0.92
CA PRO A 378 -10.95 27.77 -1.79
C PRO A 378 -11.31 27.29 -3.20
N ASN A 379 -10.97 26.07 -3.56
CA ASN A 379 -11.25 25.50 -4.88
C ASN A 379 -12.43 24.51 -4.86
N GLU A 380 -13.11 24.34 -3.72
CA GLU A 380 -14.27 23.43 -3.60
C GLU A 380 -15.58 24.11 -4.06
N PRO A 381 -16.10 23.80 -5.26
CA PRO A 381 -17.27 24.50 -5.81
C PRO A 381 -18.51 24.35 -4.94
N THR A 382 -18.67 23.21 -4.22
CA THR A 382 -19.83 22.95 -3.37
C THR A 382 -19.88 23.88 -2.17
N ALA A 383 -18.73 24.28 -1.62
CA ALA A 383 -18.67 25.25 -0.53
C ALA A 383 -19.18 26.63 -0.98
N HIS A 384 -18.68 27.12 -2.11
CA HIS A 384 -19.11 28.38 -2.72
C HIS A 384 -20.60 28.37 -3.08
N TYR A 385 -21.10 27.26 -3.64
CA TYR A 385 -22.50 27.11 -3.97
C TYR A 385 -23.39 27.22 -2.73
N ASN A 386 -23.05 26.53 -1.64
CA ASN A 386 -23.81 26.60 -0.39
C ASN A 386 -23.75 28.02 0.24
N LEU A 387 -22.59 28.71 0.14
CA LEU A 387 -22.48 30.11 0.57
C LEU A 387 -23.37 31.04 -0.27
N ALA A 388 -23.37 30.87 -1.59
CA ALA A 388 -24.23 31.65 -2.46
C ALA A 388 -25.72 31.48 -2.10
N LEU A 389 -26.16 30.24 -1.86
CA LEU A 389 -27.53 29.96 -1.40
C LEU A 389 -27.81 30.58 -0.03
N LEU A 390 -26.88 30.54 0.89
CA LEU A 390 -27.03 31.17 2.21
C LEU A 390 -27.18 32.68 2.07
N TYR A 391 -26.27 33.36 1.34
CA TYR A 391 -26.27 34.80 1.15
C TYR A 391 -27.57 35.28 0.47
N ALA A 392 -28.07 34.51 -0.52
CA ALA A 392 -29.38 34.80 -1.13
C ALA A 392 -30.50 34.73 -0.10
N ARG A 393 -30.52 33.75 0.80
CA ARG A 393 -31.54 33.59 1.85
C ARG A 393 -31.49 34.67 2.92
N ILE A 394 -30.32 35.18 3.26
CA ILE A 394 -30.13 36.26 4.25
C ILE A 394 -30.16 37.66 3.62
N LYS A 395 -30.55 37.77 2.34
CA LYS A 395 -30.68 39.01 1.58
C LYS A 395 -29.36 39.77 1.39
N GLU A 396 -28.28 39.07 1.16
CA GLU A 396 -26.96 39.62 0.79
C GLU A 396 -26.63 39.30 -0.70
N PRO A 397 -27.35 39.85 -1.69
CA PRO A 397 -27.30 39.39 -3.08
C PRO A 397 -25.93 39.63 -3.75
N GLU A 398 -25.21 40.68 -3.38
CA GLU A 398 -23.91 40.96 -4.00
C GLU A 398 -22.85 39.90 -3.60
N ARG A 399 -22.90 39.43 -2.35
CA ARG A 399 -22.06 38.31 -1.91
C ARG A 399 -22.46 37.01 -2.59
N ALA A 400 -23.76 36.77 -2.74
CA ALA A 400 -24.22 35.60 -3.48
C ALA A 400 -23.69 35.56 -4.93
N LYS A 401 -23.72 36.72 -5.63
CA LYS A 401 -23.21 36.85 -6.99
C LYS A 401 -21.67 36.59 -7.06
N GLU A 402 -20.93 37.08 -6.07
CA GLU A 402 -19.47 36.88 -6.03
C GLU A 402 -19.13 35.39 -5.87
N GLU A 403 -19.82 34.66 -4.97
CA GLU A 403 -19.60 33.21 -4.83
C GLU A 403 -19.94 32.44 -6.12
N LEU A 404 -21.01 32.81 -6.83
CA LEU A 404 -21.36 32.23 -8.14
C LEU A 404 -20.28 32.51 -9.19
N ARG A 405 -19.71 33.75 -9.21
CA ARG A 405 -18.63 34.13 -10.11
C ARG A 405 -17.37 33.26 -9.88
N ILE A 406 -17.05 32.97 -8.61
CA ILE A 406 -15.93 32.09 -8.26
C ILE A 406 -16.18 30.68 -8.81
N ILE A 407 -17.39 30.14 -8.68
CA ILE A 407 -17.76 28.83 -9.24
C ILE A 407 -17.52 28.80 -10.76
N ASP A 408 -17.93 29.84 -11.48
CA ASP A 408 -17.75 29.91 -12.93
C ASP A 408 -16.26 29.97 -13.31
N GLN A 409 -15.43 30.67 -12.53
CA GLN A 409 -13.98 30.67 -12.71
C GLN A 409 -13.36 29.30 -12.43
N LEU A 410 -13.82 28.59 -11.38
CA LEU A 410 -13.34 27.25 -11.07
C LEU A 410 -13.72 26.26 -12.17
N LYS A 411 -14.93 26.33 -12.72
CA LYS A 411 -15.35 25.54 -13.88
C LYS A 411 -14.51 25.80 -15.11
N ALA A 412 -14.22 27.08 -15.42
CA ALA A 412 -13.37 27.46 -16.55
C ALA A 412 -11.93 26.92 -16.40
N LYS A 413 -11.38 26.90 -15.19
CA LYS A 413 -10.08 26.29 -14.90
C LYS A 413 -10.14 24.77 -14.94
N GLY A 414 -11.21 24.14 -14.44
CA GLY A 414 -11.39 22.69 -14.36
C GLY A 414 -11.77 22.04 -15.70
N SER A 415 -12.32 22.77 -16.66
CA SER A 415 -12.59 22.25 -18.00
C SER A 415 -11.29 21.89 -18.78
N ASN A 416 -10.11 22.33 -18.31
CA ASN A 416 -8.81 21.89 -18.78
C ASN A 416 -8.26 20.63 -18.06
N THR A 417 -8.91 20.15 -17.00
CA THR A 417 -8.53 18.95 -16.27
C THR A 417 -9.76 18.03 -16.18
N GLY A 418 -10.01 17.28 -17.26
CA GLY A 418 -11.12 16.32 -17.30
C GLY A 418 -10.97 15.25 -16.23
N ASN A 419 -11.61 15.42 -15.10
CA ASN A 419 -11.92 14.33 -14.16
C ASN A 419 -13.05 14.76 -13.22
N GLY A 420 -14.19 14.09 -13.36
CA GLY A 420 -15.26 14.14 -12.37
C GLY A 420 -14.74 13.60 -11.04
N VAL A 421 -14.56 14.49 -10.06
CA VAL A 421 -14.06 14.13 -8.73
C VAL A 421 -15.13 13.36 -7.99
N VAL A 422 -15.00 12.04 -7.94
CA VAL A 422 -15.65 11.25 -6.88
C VAL A 422 -14.95 11.63 -5.58
N VAL A 423 -15.66 12.37 -4.72
CA VAL A 423 -15.14 12.77 -3.41
C VAL A 423 -15.05 11.52 -2.53
N LEU A 424 -13.89 10.89 -2.54
CA LEU A 424 -13.51 9.94 -1.51
C LEU A 424 -12.85 10.73 -0.35
N PRO A 425 -12.90 10.18 0.89
CA PRO A 425 -12.39 10.87 2.05
C PRO A 425 -10.94 11.29 1.89
N PRO A 426 -10.50 12.35 2.59
CA PRO A 426 -9.11 12.75 2.61
C PRO A 426 -8.23 11.55 2.99
N LYS A 427 -7.05 11.46 2.37
CA LYS A 427 -6.10 10.40 2.63
C LYS A 427 -5.80 10.36 4.13
N SER A 428 -6.25 9.32 4.83
CA SER A 428 -5.63 8.96 6.09
C SER A 428 -4.21 8.49 5.73
N ASN A 429 -3.21 9.28 6.07
CA ASN A 429 -1.83 8.81 6.03
C ASN A 429 -1.70 7.59 6.95
N PRO A 430 -0.99 6.52 6.51
CA PRO A 430 -0.80 5.31 7.28
C PRO A 430 -0.04 5.55 8.59
#